data_8aa8a0bd4889de28daf4c360841969e4
#
_entry.id   8aa8a0bd4889de28daf4c360841969e4
#
_cell.length_a   1.000
_cell.length_b   1.000
_cell.length_c   1.000
_cell.angle_alpha   90.00
_cell.angle_beta   90.00
_cell.angle_gamma   90.00
#
_symmetry.space_group_name_H-M   'P 1'
#
loop_
_entity.id
_entity.type
_entity.pdbx_description
1 polymer ?
#
loop_
_entity_poly.entity_id
_entity_poly.type
_entity_poly.pdbx_seq_one_letter_code
_entity_poly.pdbx_strand_id
1 'polypeptide(L)'
;VGDKPCLTLYCKGGYNGGGRAAGSSHPVYSGPGGGATHIATVSGLLSSLSSKKDSVLIVAGGGGGVSFQSSNGITYSGSGGSGGGYVGVNGTSTQSSYRFGSGGSQTSGGASGGGTENGIIRGNSGSFGQGGDGNYYSSGGGGGFYGGGASNQSGSGGGSGYIGNPLLTDKAMYCYKCQSSSTPSTLTYSITEACSDAVSKCAKGWSGY
;
A
#
# COMPACT_ATOMS: atom_id res chain seq x y z
N VAL A 1 -2.36 9.66 -4.44
CA VAL A 1 -3.13 9.90 -3.21
C VAL A 1 -4.54 9.40 -3.46
N GLY A 2 -5.07 8.56 -2.57
CA GLY A 2 -6.46 8.11 -2.64
C GLY A 2 -7.44 9.26 -2.33
N ASP A 3 -8.70 9.06 -2.68
CA ASP A 3 -9.76 10.01 -2.36
C ASP A 3 -9.93 10.22 -0.85
N LYS A 4 -10.70 11.24 -0.49
CA LYS A 4 -11.13 11.50 0.90
C LYS A 4 -11.76 10.26 1.54
N PRO A 5 -11.88 10.20 2.89
CA PRO A 5 -12.56 9.09 3.55
C PRO A 5 -13.89 8.75 2.89
N CYS A 6 -14.11 7.47 2.65
CA CYS A 6 -15.29 7.01 1.91
C CYS A 6 -16.55 7.15 2.75
N LEU A 7 -17.40 8.06 2.37
CA LEU A 7 -18.75 8.27 2.92
C LEU A 7 -19.84 7.62 2.04
N THR A 8 -19.42 6.99 0.97
CA THR A 8 -20.30 6.34 -0.02
C THR A 8 -20.03 4.84 -0.06
N LEU A 9 -20.86 4.11 -0.79
CA LEU A 9 -20.74 2.66 -0.89
C LEU A 9 -19.36 2.21 -1.35
N TYR A 10 -18.72 2.98 -2.28
CA TYR A 10 -17.36 2.72 -2.73
C TYR A 10 -16.61 4.01 -3.07
N CYS A 11 -15.33 4.07 -2.71
CA CYS A 11 -14.39 5.11 -3.12
C CYS A 11 -13.23 4.48 -3.88
N LYS A 12 -12.86 5.10 -4.99
CA LYS A 12 -11.76 4.62 -5.84
C LYS A 12 -10.43 4.71 -5.12
N GLY A 13 -9.58 3.72 -5.35
CA GLY A 13 -8.17 3.77 -4.98
C GLY A 13 -7.38 4.78 -5.79
N GLY A 14 -6.18 5.09 -5.32
CA GLY A 14 -5.23 5.93 -6.03
C GLY A 14 -4.91 5.36 -7.42
N TYR A 15 -4.61 6.26 -8.36
CA TYR A 15 -4.24 5.87 -9.72
C TYR A 15 -3.06 4.89 -9.72
N ASN A 16 -3.06 3.98 -10.68
CA ASN A 16 -2.03 2.94 -10.84
C ASN A 16 -1.98 1.95 -9.66
N GLY A 17 -3.12 1.40 -9.33
CA GLY A 17 -3.23 0.20 -8.52
C GLY A 17 -3.56 0.38 -7.05
N GLY A 18 -4.01 1.53 -6.59
CA GLY A 18 -4.61 1.63 -5.26
C GLY A 18 -5.92 0.84 -5.17
N GLY A 19 -6.10 0.05 -4.11
CA GLY A 19 -7.34 -0.67 -3.84
C GLY A 19 -8.47 0.28 -3.44
N ARG A 20 -9.68 0.01 -3.90
CA ARG A 20 -10.87 0.77 -3.48
C ARG A 20 -11.20 0.53 -2.01
N ALA A 21 -11.90 1.47 -1.38
CA ALA A 21 -12.53 1.28 -0.08
C ALA A 21 -14.04 1.15 -0.21
N ALA A 22 -14.65 0.47 0.75
CA ALA A 22 -16.10 0.48 0.93
C ALA A 22 -16.44 1.09 2.29
N GLY A 23 -17.19 2.17 2.27
CA GLY A 23 -17.73 2.83 3.45
C GLY A 23 -19.25 2.66 3.54
N SER A 24 -19.82 3.29 4.54
CA SER A 24 -21.27 3.53 4.62
C SER A 24 -21.52 4.96 5.10
N SER A 25 -22.80 5.34 5.07
CA SER A 25 -23.22 6.54 5.81
C SER A 25 -22.89 6.36 7.29
N HIS A 26 -22.21 7.36 7.88
CA HIS A 26 -21.89 7.51 9.30
C HIS A 26 -22.43 6.37 10.23
N PRO A 27 -21.64 5.76 11.13
CA PRO A 27 -20.33 6.25 11.61
C PRO A 27 -19.11 5.44 11.15
N VAL A 28 -19.13 4.87 9.95
CA VAL A 28 -18.02 4.06 9.45
C VAL A 28 -17.31 4.78 8.29
N TYR A 29 -16.04 5.03 8.47
CA TYR A 29 -15.19 5.69 7.48
C TYR A 29 -14.07 4.73 7.06
N SER A 30 -13.94 4.52 5.76
CA SER A 30 -12.86 3.70 5.21
C SER A 30 -12.10 4.51 4.15
N GLY A 31 -10.77 4.40 4.15
CA GLY A 31 -9.91 5.06 3.18
C GLY A 31 -9.50 4.10 2.07
N PRO A 32 -9.48 4.55 0.81
CA PRO A 32 -8.87 3.79 -0.27
C PRO A 32 -7.35 3.75 -0.15
N GLY A 33 -6.71 2.78 -0.77
CA GLY A 33 -5.26 2.68 -0.86
C GLY A 33 -4.68 3.71 -1.84
N GLY A 34 -3.46 4.16 -1.56
CA GLY A 34 -2.66 4.97 -2.48
C GLY A 34 -2.22 4.18 -3.71
N GLY A 35 -2.08 4.83 -4.85
CA GLY A 35 -1.54 4.21 -6.06
C GLY A 35 -0.01 4.11 -6.04
N ALA A 36 0.55 3.32 -6.93
CA ALA A 36 1.98 3.22 -7.16
C ALA A 36 2.45 4.21 -8.23
N THR A 37 3.71 4.61 -8.16
CA THR A 37 4.42 5.25 -9.25
C THR A 37 5.45 4.27 -9.82
N HIS A 38 5.55 4.15 -11.14
CA HIS A 38 6.54 3.27 -11.74
C HIS A 38 7.20 3.86 -12.98
N ILE A 39 8.38 3.35 -13.28
CA ILE A 39 9.11 3.57 -14.53
C ILE A 39 9.27 2.22 -15.20
N ALA A 40 8.92 2.15 -16.47
CA ALA A 40 9.06 0.94 -17.28
C ALA A 40 9.50 1.30 -18.71
N THR A 41 10.06 0.34 -19.41
CA THR A 41 10.47 0.49 -20.84
C THR A 41 9.29 0.36 -21.81
N VAL A 42 8.12 0.00 -21.31
CA VAL A 42 6.87 -0.05 -22.07
C VAL A 42 5.76 0.72 -21.33
N SER A 43 4.83 1.28 -22.07
CA SER A 43 3.70 2.02 -21.50
C SER A 43 2.62 1.09 -20.94
N GLY A 44 1.84 1.59 -19.99
CA GLY A 44 0.69 0.92 -19.39
C GLY A 44 0.57 1.14 -17.89
N LEU A 45 -0.53 0.70 -17.29
CA LEU A 45 -0.65 0.60 -15.85
C LEU A 45 0.22 -0.55 -15.33
N LEU A 46 0.77 -0.42 -14.14
CA LEU A 46 1.66 -1.44 -13.57
C LEU A 46 1.00 -2.83 -13.59
N SER A 47 -0.28 -2.94 -13.22
CA SER A 47 -1.02 -4.20 -13.25
C SER A 47 -1.12 -4.84 -14.63
N SER A 48 -1.12 -4.05 -15.69
CA SER A 48 -1.14 -4.56 -17.08
C SER A 48 0.21 -5.12 -17.54
N LEU A 49 1.28 -4.89 -16.79
CA LEU A 49 2.64 -5.37 -17.09
C LEU A 49 2.96 -6.72 -16.42
N SER A 50 1.96 -7.43 -15.93
CA SER A 50 2.14 -8.71 -15.21
C SER A 50 2.87 -9.79 -16.03
N SER A 51 2.66 -9.82 -17.35
CA SER A 51 3.37 -10.70 -18.29
C SER A 51 4.69 -10.10 -18.83
N LYS A 52 5.03 -8.86 -18.46
CA LYS A 52 6.20 -8.11 -18.92
C LYS A 52 6.97 -7.50 -17.76
N LYS A 53 7.07 -8.21 -16.64
CA LYS A 53 7.71 -7.68 -15.41
C LYS A 53 9.13 -7.19 -15.62
N ASP A 54 9.86 -7.80 -16.55
CA ASP A 54 11.23 -7.40 -16.92
C ASP A 54 11.29 -6.01 -17.55
N SER A 55 10.18 -5.47 -18.03
CA SER A 55 10.10 -4.09 -18.52
C SER A 55 10.00 -3.06 -17.38
N VAL A 56 9.68 -3.47 -16.17
CA VAL A 56 9.54 -2.59 -15.01
C VAL A 56 10.92 -2.31 -14.42
N LEU A 57 11.30 -1.05 -14.37
CA LEU A 57 12.60 -0.63 -13.84
C LEU A 57 12.51 -0.30 -12.35
N ILE A 58 11.62 0.61 -11.99
CA ILE A 58 11.47 1.16 -10.64
C ILE A 58 9.98 1.21 -10.27
N VAL A 59 9.66 0.87 -9.03
CA VAL A 59 8.32 1.09 -8.46
C VAL A 59 8.45 1.72 -7.08
N ALA A 60 7.72 2.80 -6.86
CA ALA A 60 7.43 3.33 -5.52
C ALA A 60 6.02 2.87 -5.12
N GLY A 61 5.93 2.13 -4.02
CA GLY A 61 4.66 1.61 -3.50
C GLY A 61 3.82 2.68 -2.81
N GLY A 62 2.51 2.56 -2.92
CA GLY A 62 1.52 3.40 -2.23
C GLY A 62 1.16 2.85 -0.85
N GLY A 63 0.75 3.72 0.06
CA GLY A 63 0.27 3.34 1.39
C GLY A 63 -1.12 2.70 1.37
N GLY A 64 -1.40 1.86 2.33
CA GLY A 64 -2.73 1.29 2.58
C GLY A 64 -3.72 2.32 3.15
N GLY A 65 -5.00 2.07 2.98
CA GLY A 65 -6.07 2.89 3.52
C GLY A 65 -6.28 2.67 5.03
N VAL A 66 -6.83 3.67 5.66
CA VAL A 66 -7.22 3.64 7.08
C VAL A 66 -8.68 3.20 7.22
N SER A 67 -9.10 2.74 8.40
CA SER A 67 -10.50 2.58 8.74
C SER A 67 -10.76 3.13 10.14
N PHE A 68 -11.95 3.72 10.29
CA PHE A 68 -12.45 4.23 11.56
C PHE A 68 -13.95 3.92 11.66
N GLN A 69 -14.35 3.39 12.78
CA GLN A 69 -15.75 3.16 13.11
C GLN A 69 -15.99 3.54 14.58
N SER A 70 -17.11 4.16 14.86
CA SER A 70 -17.59 4.39 16.23
C SER A 70 -18.97 3.77 16.38
N SER A 71 -19.16 2.92 17.36
CA SER A 71 -20.46 2.28 17.65
C SER A 71 -20.59 2.09 19.16
N ASN A 72 -21.71 2.52 19.72
CA ASN A 72 -22.03 2.38 21.15
C ASN A 72 -20.91 2.89 22.08
N GLY A 73 -20.28 4.01 21.75
CA GLY A 73 -19.19 4.59 22.53
C GLY A 73 -17.83 3.87 22.40
N ILE A 74 -17.75 2.82 21.60
CA ILE A 74 -16.51 2.09 21.32
C ILE A 74 -15.96 2.56 19.97
N THR A 75 -14.69 2.94 19.96
CA THR A 75 -13.98 3.32 18.73
C THR A 75 -13.15 2.14 18.23
N TYR A 76 -13.36 1.81 17.00
CA TYR A 76 -12.59 0.82 16.24
C TYR A 76 -11.77 1.58 15.18
N SER A 77 -10.49 1.39 15.15
CA SER A 77 -9.64 2.06 14.17
C SER A 77 -8.46 1.19 13.74
N GLY A 78 -7.93 1.51 12.58
CA GLY A 78 -6.71 0.90 12.09
C GLY A 78 -6.00 1.84 11.13
N SER A 79 -4.70 2.01 11.33
CA SER A 79 -3.86 2.79 10.44
C SER A 79 -3.44 1.95 9.23
N GLY A 80 -3.42 2.58 8.06
CA GLY A 80 -2.84 1.95 6.87
C GLY A 80 -1.34 1.78 6.99
N GLY A 81 -0.83 0.70 6.42
CA GLY A 81 0.60 0.45 6.32
C GLY A 81 1.27 1.38 5.31
N SER A 82 2.49 1.81 5.59
CA SER A 82 3.30 2.59 4.65
C SER A 82 3.64 1.76 3.41
N GLY A 83 3.62 2.41 2.25
CA GLY A 83 4.14 1.82 1.01
C GLY A 83 5.63 2.03 0.87
N GLY A 84 6.25 1.29 -0.03
CA GLY A 84 7.68 1.37 -0.32
C GLY A 84 8.50 0.31 0.42
N GLY A 85 9.80 0.34 0.20
CA GLY A 85 10.68 -0.75 0.64
C GLY A 85 10.47 -2.03 -0.16
N TYR A 86 11.26 -3.07 0.15
CA TYR A 86 11.08 -4.39 -0.46
C TYR A 86 9.80 -5.07 0.01
N VAL A 87 9.31 -4.71 1.18
CA VAL A 87 8.06 -5.19 1.74
C VAL A 87 7.28 -3.98 2.24
N GLY A 88 6.05 -3.82 1.77
CA GLY A 88 5.13 -2.83 2.32
C GLY A 88 4.79 -3.14 3.78
N VAL A 89 4.47 -2.12 4.54
CA VAL A 89 4.14 -2.29 5.97
C VAL A 89 2.72 -2.83 6.11
N ASN A 90 2.51 -3.70 7.08
CA ASN A 90 1.16 -4.16 7.45
C ASN A 90 0.33 -2.99 7.97
N GLY A 91 -0.97 -3.04 7.74
CA GLY A 91 -1.90 -2.18 8.46
C GLY A 91 -1.94 -2.53 9.96
N THR A 92 -2.70 -1.77 10.73
CA THR A 92 -2.93 -2.03 12.14
C THR A 92 -4.40 -2.21 12.46
N SER A 93 -4.71 -2.77 13.62
CA SER A 93 -6.06 -2.85 14.16
C SER A 93 -6.03 -2.61 15.67
N THR A 94 -6.98 -1.84 16.17
CA THR A 94 -7.17 -1.63 17.63
C THR A 94 -8.00 -2.73 18.29
N GLN A 95 -8.58 -3.62 17.49
CA GLN A 95 -9.44 -4.70 17.96
C GLN A 95 -9.02 -6.05 17.39
N SER A 96 -9.00 -7.08 18.23
CA SER A 96 -8.62 -8.44 17.84
C SER A 96 -9.61 -9.10 16.87
N SER A 97 -10.88 -8.68 16.89
CA SER A 97 -11.93 -9.17 15.98
C SER A 97 -11.80 -8.64 14.56
N TYR A 98 -11.13 -7.50 14.38
CA TYR A 98 -10.90 -6.88 13.08
C TYR A 98 -9.45 -7.10 12.65
N ARG A 99 -9.26 -7.49 11.41
CA ARG A 99 -7.95 -7.89 10.91
C ARG A 99 -7.43 -6.89 9.89
N PHE A 100 -6.20 -6.49 10.08
CA PHE A 100 -5.49 -5.64 9.13
C PHE A 100 -5.12 -6.41 7.85
N GLY A 101 -4.89 -5.67 6.76
CA GLY A 101 -4.27 -6.20 5.55
C GLY A 101 -2.76 -6.20 5.67
N SER A 102 -2.10 -7.23 5.13
CA SER A 102 -0.64 -7.32 5.11
C SER A 102 -0.04 -6.49 3.98
N GLY A 103 1.20 -6.09 4.14
CA GLY A 103 1.98 -5.43 3.09
C GLY A 103 2.29 -6.37 1.92
N GLY A 104 2.45 -5.81 0.73
CA GLY A 104 2.95 -6.53 -0.45
C GLY A 104 4.44 -6.81 -0.35
N SER A 105 4.92 -7.88 -0.98
CA SER A 105 6.32 -8.30 -1.02
C SER A 105 6.93 -8.18 -2.42
N GLN A 106 8.11 -8.77 -2.65
CA GLN A 106 8.73 -8.84 -3.99
C GLN A 106 8.13 -9.94 -4.87
N THR A 107 7.39 -10.88 -4.28
CA THR A 107 6.93 -12.08 -4.96
C THR A 107 5.43 -12.31 -4.87
N SER A 108 4.76 -11.67 -3.92
CA SER A 108 3.32 -11.86 -3.67
C SER A 108 2.65 -10.59 -3.15
N GLY A 109 1.38 -10.43 -3.47
CA GLY A 109 0.53 -9.43 -2.84
C GLY A 109 0.30 -9.72 -1.37
N GLY A 110 0.05 -8.67 -0.60
CA GLY A 110 -0.29 -8.77 0.81
C GLY A 110 -1.63 -9.51 1.00
N ALA A 111 -1.68 -10.35 2.02
CA ALA A 111 -2.91 -11.04 2.38
C ALA A 111 -3.97 -10.05 2.87
N SER A 112 -5.23 -10.30 2.53
CA SER A 112 -6.34 -9.54 3.09
C SER A 112 -6.55 -9.85 4.58
N GLY A 113 -7.20 -8.96 5.29
CA GLY A 113 -7.68 -9.22 6.65
C GLY A 113 -8.73 -10.33 6.74
N GLY A 114 -9.20 -10.81 5.59
CA GLY A 114 -10.17 -11.91 5.50
C GLY A 114 -11.55 -11.54 6.08
N GLY A 115 -12.31 -12.56 6.41
CA GLY A 115 -13.65 -12.42 6.96
C GLY A 115 -14.73 -12.29 5.88
N THR A 116 -15.93 -12.70 6.27
CA THR A 116 -17.12 -12.64 5.41
C THR A 116 -18.28 -12.07 6.21
N GLU A 117 -19.02 -11.20 5.60
CA GLU A 117 -20.23 -10.61 6.16
C GLU A 117 -21.36 -10.77 5.16
N ASN A 118 -22.46 -11.38 5.58
CA ASN A 118 -23.63 -11.65 4.71
C ASN A 118 -23.24 -12.29 3.36
N GLY A 119 -22.28 -13.23 3.37
CA GLY A 119 -21.77 -13.88 2.17
C GLY A 119 -20.75 -13.05 1.35
N ILE A 120 -20.46 -11.81 1.74
CA ILE A 120 -19.53 -10.93 1.03
C ILE A 120 -18.16 -10.97 1.70
N ILE A 121 -17.12 -11.26 0.92
CA ILE A 121 -15.73 -11.16 1.38
C ILE A 121 -15.41 -9.70 1.66
N ARG A 122 -14.97 -9.39 2.88
CA ARG A 122 -14.73 -8.00 3.31
C ARG A 122 -13.55 -7.35 2.63
N GLY A 123 -12.50 -8.07 2.34
CA GLY A 123 -11.31 -7.54 1.69
C GLY A 123 -10.61 -8.56 0.81
N ASN A 124 -10.04 -8.10 -0.27
CA ASN A 124 -9.25 -8.91 -1.19
C ASN A 124 -7.74 -8.78 -0.90
N SER A 125 -7.00 -9.83 -1.22
CA SER A 125 -5.54 -9.76 -1.22
C SER A 125 -5.03 -8.88 -2.36
N GLY A 126 -3.84 -8.31 -2.18
CA GLY A 126 -3.15 -7.61 -3.24
C GLY A 126 -2.61 -8.57 -4.32
N SER A 127 -2.19 -7.99 -5.42
CA SER A 127 -1.58 -8.71 -6.53
C SER A 127 -0.50 -7.85 -7.19
N PHE A 128 0.13 -8.34 -8.26
CA PHE A 128 1.09 -7.55 -9.02
C PHE A 128 0.46 -6.25 -9.54
N GLY A 129 1.05 -5.12 -9.18
CA GLY A 129 0.60 -3.79 -9.60
C GLY A 129 -0.71 -3.31 -8.97
N GLN A 130 -1.33 -4.08 -8.07
CA GLN A 130 -2.67 -3.79 -7.58
C GLN A 130 -2.84 -4.10 -6.10
N GLY A 131 -3.25 -3.12 -5.31
CA GLY A 131 -3.72 -3.30 -3.94
C GLY A 131 -5.09 -3.96 -3.89
N GLY A 132 -5.33 -4.71 -2.83
CA GLY A 132 -6.61 -5.40 -2.61
C GLY A 132 -7.76 -4.41 -2.40
N ASP A 133 -8.91 -4.72 -2.98
CA ASP A 133 -10.14 -3.95 -2.79
C ASP A 133 -10.78 -4.26 -1.45
N GLY A 134 -11.17 -3.21 -0.72
CA GLY A 134 -12.04 -3.30 0.44
C GLY A 134 -13.49 -3.39 0.04
N ASN A 135 -14.23 -4.28 0.67
CA ASN A 135 -15.68 -4.39 0.58
C ASN A 135 -16.27 -4.28 1.99
N TYR A 136 -17.51 -3.91 2.12
CA TYR A 136 -18.26 -3.88 3.38
C TYR A 136 -17.47 -3.28 4.56
N TYR A 137 -17.32 -1.96 4.57
CA TYR A 137 -16.64 -1.16 5.61
C TYR A 137 -15.13 -1.41 5.73
N SER A 138 -14.51 -1.88 4.68
CA SER A 138 -13.09 -2.19 4.68
C SER A 138 -12.29 -1.19 3.86
N SER A 139 -11.09 -0.91 4.29
CA SER A 139 -10.15 -0.05 3.59
C SER A 139 -9.44 -0.81 2.46
N GLY A 140 -8.92 -0.07 1.49
CA GLY A 140 -8.20 -0.62 0.33
C GLY A 140 -6.70 -0.71 0.55
N GLY A 141 -6.06 -1.73 0.00
CA GLY A 141 -4.61 -1.91 0.02
C GLY A 141 -3.87 -0.93 -0.90
N GLY A 142 -2.64 -0.60 -0.56
CA GLY A 142 -1.77 0.24 -1.40
C GLY A 142 -1.31 -0.49 -2.67
N GLY A 143 -1.19 0.23 -3.78
CA GLY A 143 -0.55 -0.26 -5.00
C GLY A 143 0.95 -0.40 -4.84
N GLY A 144 1.60 -1.24 -5.65
CA GLY A 144 3.05 -1.47 -5.58
C GLY A 144 3.50 -2.48 -6.60
N PHE A 145 4.79 -2.84 -6.61
CA PHE A 145 5.26 -3.97 -7.43
C PHE A 145 4.42 -5.21 -7.14
N TYR A 146 4.17 -5.44 -5.84
CA TYR A 146 2.99 -6.17 -5.40
C TYR A 146 2.23 -5.29 -4.40
N GLY A 147 0.93 -5.19 -4.57
CA GLY A 147 0.08 -4.37 -3.72
C GLY A 147 -0.18 -4.99 -2.36
N GLY A 148 -0.52 -4.17 -1.38
CA GLY A 148 -0.95 -4.60 -0.05
C GLY A 148 -2.36 -5.19 -0.06
N GLY A 149 -2.69 -5.99 0.95
CA GLY A 149 -4.02 -6.54 1.15
C GLY A 149 -4.99 -5.53 1.73
N ALA A 150 -6.26 -5.64 1.37
CA ALA A 150 -7.34 -4.90 2.02
C ALA A 150 -7.59 -5.40 3.45
N SER A 151 -8.17 -4.57 4.26
CA SER A 151 -8.50 -4.92 5.65
C SER A 151 -9.83 -5.65 5.79
N ASN A 152 -10.13 -6.05 7.04
CA ASN A 152 -11.45 -6.33 7.54
C ASN A 152 -11.74 -5.30 8.65
N GLN A 153 -12.38 -4.18 8.29
CA GLN A 153 -12.74 -3.07 9.18
C GLN A 153 -11.57 -2.49 10.00
N SER A 154 -10.39 -2.48 9.42
CA SER A 154 -9.17 -1.95 10.07
C SER A 154 -8.23 -1.36 9.01
N GLY A 155 -6.95 -1.15 9.32
CA GLY A 155 -5.98 -0.65 8.38
C GLY A 155 -5.55 -1.68 7.33
N SER A 156 -5.35 -1.26 6.11
CA SER A 156 -4.88 -2.09 4.99
C SER A 156 -3.37 -2.03 4.83
N GLY A 157 -2.80 -3.02 4.17
CA GLY A 157 -1.36 -3.07 3.92
C GLY A 157 -0.90 -2.10 2.84
N GLY A 158 0.35 -1.64 2.95
CA GLY A 158 1.03 -0.89 1.90
C GLY A 158 1.57 -1.78 0.79
N GLY A 159 1.79 -1.22 -0.40
CA GLY A 159 2.42 -1.92 -1.51
C GLY A 159 3.94 -1.89 -1.43
N SER A 160 4.61 -2.88 -2.01
CA SER A 160 6.07 -2.93 -2.09
C SER A 160 6.62 -2.01 -3.19
N GLY A 161 7.82 -1.48 -2.96
CA GLY A 161 8.64 -0.88 -4.00
C GLY A 161 9.43 -1.94 -4.78
N TYR A 162 10.12 -1.52 -5.84
CA TYR A 162 10.97 -2.39 -6.64
C TYR A 162 12.11 -1.61 -7.29
N ILE A 163 13.32 -2.15 -7.22
CA ILE A 163 14.52 -1.67 -7.90
C ILE A 163 15.37 -2.85 -8.40
N GLY A 164 14.74 -4.03 -8.57
CA GLY A 164 15.44 -5.28 -8.88
C GLY A 164 15.90 -5.40 -10.33
N ASN A 165 15.44 -4.54 -11.24
CA ASN A 165 15.75 -4.68 -12.66
C ASN A 165 17.27 -4.65 -12.91
N PRO A 166 17.81 -5.60 -13.71
CA PRO A 166 19.26 -5.68 -13.99
C PRO A 166 19.81 -4.51 -14.81
N LEU A 167 18.96 -3.75 -15.49
CA LEU A 167 19.37 -2.54 -16.22
C LEU A 167 19.73 -1.36 -15.30
N LEU A 168 19.40 -1.45 -14.02
CA LEU A 168 19.73 -0.42 -13.03
C LEU A 168 21.09 -0.72 -12.39
N THR A 169 21.90 0.33 -12.22
CA THR A 169 23.14 0.35 -11.43
C THR A 169 22.97 1.24 -10.21
N ASP A 170 23.85 1.12 -9.22
CA ASP A 170 23.88 1.99 -8.01
C ASP A 170 22.52 2.15 -7.32
N LYS A 171 21.89 1.02 -7.07
CA LYS A 171 20.51 0.95 -6.57
C LYS A 171 20.43 1.31 -5.10
N ALA A 172 19.52 2.22 -4.74
CA ALA A 172 19.17 2.50 -3.35
C ALA A 172 17.65 2.67 -3.22
N MET A 173 17.06 2.13 -2.17
CA MET A 173 15.64 2.27 -1.86
C MET A 173 15.49 2.83 -0.45
N TYR A 174 14.75 3.92 -0.35
CA TYR A 174 14.44 4.58 0.91
C TYR A 174 12.95 4.45 1.19
N CYS A 175 12.59 4.21 2.44
CA CYS A 175 11.20 4.18 2.84
C CYS A 175 11.01 4.63 4.28
N TYR A 176 9.86 5.26 4.55
CA TYR A 176 9.50 5.71 5.89
C TYR A 176 8.98 4.53 6.71
N LYS A 177 9.59 4.29 7.88
CA LYS A 177 9.21 3.22 8.81
C LYS A 177 9.07 1.83 8.16
N CYS A 178 9.88 1.53 7.16
CA CYS A 178 9.95 0.18 6.64
C CYS A 178 10.48 -0.76 7.71
N GLN A 179 9.85 -1.93 7.82
CA GLN A 179 10.39 -2.97 8.67
C GLN A 179 11.74 -3.41 8.09
N SER A 180 12.77 -3.45 8.93
CA SER A 180 14.03 -4.09 8.58
C SER A 180 13.74 -5.58 8.40
N SER A 181 13.56 -6.03 7.16
CA SER A 181 13.63 -7.46 6.90
C SER A 181 15.11 -7.86 7.01
N SER A 182 15.36 -9.04 7.53
CA SER A 182 16.68 -9.66 7.63
C SER A 182 17.32 -9.98 6.27
N THR A 183 16.93 -9.31 5.21
CA THR A 183 17.48 -9.47 3.87
C THR A 183 18.70 -8.57 3.73
N PRO A 184 19.84 -9.14 3.34
CA PRO A 184 21.10 -8.41 3.30
C PRO A 184 21.06 -7.26 2.30
N SER A 185 21.76 -6.19 2.62
CA SER A 185 22.11 -5.05 1.77
C SER A 185 20.98 -4.09 1.35
N THR A 186 19.89 -4.05 2.05
CA THR A 186 18.97 -2.94 1.86
C THR A 186 19.34 -1.80 2.79
N LEU A 187 19.77 -0.73 2.21
CA LEU A 187 19.98 0.51 2.93
C LEU A 187 18.62 0.98 3.48
N THR A 188 18.28 0.53 4.69
CA THR A 188 17.18 1.10 5.45
C THR A 188 17.73 2.34 6.12
N TYR A 189 17.48 3.50 5.54
CA TYR A 189 17.85 4.75 6.17
C TYR A 189 16.82 5.17 7.20
N SER A 190 17.27 5.77 8.29
CA SER A 190 16.41 6.56 9.14
C SER A 190 15.78 7.69 8.30
N ILE A 191 14.64 8.22 8.72
CA ILE A 191 14.02 9.34 8.01
C ILE A 191 14.96 10.55 7.94
N THR A 192 15.82 10.71 8.94
CA THR A 192 16.81 11.78 8.99
C THR A 192 17.88 11.59 7.92
N GLU A 193 18.37 10.37 7.75
CA GLU A 193 19.34 10.04 6.70
C GLU A 193 18.73 10.17 5.31
N ALA A 194 17.50 9.67 5.11
CA ALA A 194 16.80 9.81 3.85
C ALA A 194 16.57 11.29 3.49
N CYS A 195 16.15 12.13 4.44
CA CYS A 195 16.00 13.56 4.22
C CYS A 195 17.33 14.26 3.97
N SER A 196 18.37 13.92 4.72
CA SER A 196 19.71 14.48 4.54
C SER A 196 20.28 14.15 3.15
N ASP A 197 20.13 12.90 2.72
CA ASP A 197 20.59 12.45 1.41
C ASP A 197 19.77 13.07 0.28
N ALA A 198 18.45 13.20 0.44
CA ALA A 198 17.58 13.90 -0.50
C ALA A 198 17.99 15.38 -0.66
N VAL A 199 18.27 16.07 0.44
CA VAL A 199 18.74 17.47 0.40
C VAL A 199 20.08 17.57 -0.34
N SER A 200 21.03 16.67 -0.08
CA SER A 200 22.33 16.67 -0.76
C SER A 200 22.20 16.40 -2.26
N LYS A 201 21.25 15.56 -2.67
CA LYS A 201 20.96 15.25 -4.06
C LYS A 201 20.14 16.32 -4.75
N CYS A 202 19.22 16.97 -4.07
CA CYS A 202 18.52 18.16 -4.57
C CYS A 202 19.50 19.29 -4.92
N ALA A 203 20.52 19.52 -4.10
CA ALA A 203 21.58 20.49 -4.37
C ALA A 203 22.38 20.15 -5.66
N LYS A 204 22.31 18.92 -6.13
CA LYS A 204 22.90 18.45 -7.39
C LYS A 204 21.90 18.37 -8.57
N GLY A 205 20.73 18.98 -8.44
CA GLY A 205 19.69 19.00 -9.48
C GLY A 205 18.71 17.82 -9.46
N TRP A 206 18.60 17.10 -8.36
CA TRP A 206 17.57 16.08 -8.16
C TRP A 206 16.37 16.67 -7.41
N SER A 207 15.14 16.37 -7.84
CA SER A 207 13.95 16.68 -7.05
C SER A 207 13.81 15.64 -5.92
N GLY A 208 13.95 16.06 -4.69
CA GLY A 208 13.65 15.21 -3.52
C GLY A 208 12.14 15.20 -3.25
N TYR A 209 11.53 14.04 -3.17
CA TYR A 209 10.20 13.76 -2.65
C TYR A 209 10.27 12.56 -1.71
#